data_e2bb63ba6bcf0cfe81caa470257a4b5c
#
_entry.id   e2bb63ba6bcf0cfe81caa470257a4b5c
#
_cell.length_a   1.000
_cell.length_b   1.000
_cell.length_c   1.000
_cell.angle_alpha   90.00
_cell.angle_beta   90.00
_cell.angle_gamma   90.00
#
_symmetry.space_group_name_H-M   'P 1'
#
loop_
_entity.id
_entity.type
_entity.pdbx_description
1 polymer ?
#
loop_
_entity_poly.entity_id
_entity_poly.type
_entity_poly.pdbx_seq_one_letter_code
_entity_poly.pdbx_strand_id
1 'polypeptide(L)'
;MTEQFSKKAEAWSARFSEPVSDLVKRYTASVFFDKRLAMFDIQGSLAHAEMLAAQGIISEADRAEIERGMAQIKAEIEAGSFEWLLDLEDVHLNIEKRLTELVGDAGKRLHTGRSRNDQVATDIRLYVRAAIDDVVALLNSLRGALTDLAERHFDTIMPGFTHLQVAQPITFGHHMLAYVEMFGRDAERMLDARRRVNRLPLGAAALAGTTFPIDRLRVAQNLGFEDVCHNSLDAVSDRDFAIEFTAAASLIMMHVSRMSEELVMWMSPRVGFIDIADRFCTGSSIMPQKKNPDVPELARGKTGRVYGHLASLLTLMKGQPLAYNKDNQEDKEPLFDTVDTVLDTLRIFTDMAGGITVKADNMRAAALQGYATATDLADYLVKKGLPFRDAHEAVAHAVRACDSAGVDLSEMSLETLRGFSPLIEDDVFAVLTLEGSVAARDHVGGTAPNQVRKAIERVRGQLK
;
A
#
# COMPACT_ATOMS: atom_id res chain seq x y z
N MET A 1 14.21 -44.03 -14.06
CA MET A 1 14.06 -42.58 -13.82
C MET A 1 14.85 -41.67 -14.78
N THR A 2 15.68 -42.19 -15.62
CA THR A 2 16.56 -41.42 -16.54
C THR A 2 16.01 -41.21 -17.97
N GLU A 3 15.01 -41.97 -18.41
CA GLU A 3 14.45 -41.86 -19.79
C GLU A 3 13.31 -40.82 -19.93
N GLN A 4 12.64 -40.45 -18.85
CA GLN A 4 11.55 -39.45 -18.93
C GLN A 4 12.06 -37.99 -18.98
N PHE A 5 13.29 -37.74 -18.58
CA PHE A 5 13.88 -36.37 -18.51
C PHE A 5 14.50 -35.91 -19.83
N SER A 6 14.77 -36.83 -20.77
CA SER A 6 15.29 -36.48 -22.11
C SER A 6 14.25 -35.84 -23.02
N LYS A 7 12.95 -36.04 -22.77
CA LYS A 7 11.85 -35.64 -23.66
C LYS A 7 11.52 -34.14 -23.70
N LYS A 8 11.91 -33.32 -22.67
CA LYS A 8 11.76 -31.86 -22.75
C LYS A 8 12.77 -31.25 -23.72
N ALA A 9 14.00 -31.70 -23.62
CA ALA A 9 15.05 -31.34 -24.56
C ALA A 9 14.63 -31.63 -26.02
N GLU A 10 13.86 -32.69 -26.26
CA GLU A 10 13.39 -33.09 -27.59
C GLU A 10 12.27 -32.21 -28.17
N ALA A 11 11.33 -31.70 -27.35
CA ALA A 11 10.17 -30.94 -27.84
C ALA A 11 10.51 -29.50 -28.31
N TRP A 12 11.49 -28.85 -27.69
CA TRP A 12 11.91 -27.46 -28.00
C TRP A 12 13.30 -27.39 -28.64
N SER A 13 14.04 -28.47 -28.66
CA SER A 13 15.46 -28.54 -29.03
C SER A 13 15.76 -29.28 -30.30
N ALA A 14 14.75 -29.59 -31.15
CA ALA A 14 15.00 -30.21 -32.45
C ALA A 14 16.02 -29.46 -33.34
N ARG A 15 16.24 -28.15 -33.00
CA ARG A 15 17.24 -27.31 -33.65
C ARG A 15 18.63 -27.39 -32.98
N PHE A 16 18.69 -27.78 -31.69
CA PHE A 16 19.93 -27.72 -30.90
C PHE A 16 20.59 -29.11 -30.83
N SER A 17 21.89 -29.15 -30.95
CA SER A 17 22.70 -30.38 -30.92
C SER A 17 23.06 -30.86 -29.51
N GLU A 18 22.86 -30.03 -28.50
CA GLU A 18 23.25 -30.30 -27.11
C GLU A 18 22.10 -30.04 -26.15
N PRO A 19 21.92 -30.85 -25.09
CA PRO A 19 20.95 -30.58 -24.04
C PRO A 19 21.35 -29.38 -23.19
N VAL A 20 20.36 -28.69 -22.62
CA VAL A 20 20.58 -27.59 -21.65
C VAL A 20 21.22 -28.15 -20.39
N SER A 21 22.32 -27.52 -19.91
CA SER A 21 23.00 -27.93 -18.69
C SER A 21 22.14 -27.68 -17.44
N ASP A 22 22.37 -28.45 -16.38
CA ASP A 22 21.64 -28.30 -15.10
C ASP A 22 21.88 -26.93 -14.44
N LEU A 23 23.06 -26.34 -14.66
CA LEU A 23 23.35 -24.98 -14.21
C LEU A 23 22.47 -23.95 -14.89
N VAL A 24 22.32 -24.05 -16.23
CA VAL A 24 21.45 -23.15 -17.01
C VAL A 24 19.99 -23.35 -16.61
N LYS A 25 19.53 -24.58 -16.44
CA LYS A 25 18.16 -24.86 -15.98
C LYS A 25 17.85 -24.15 -14.65
N ARG A 26 18.75 -24.27 -13.65
CA ARG A 26 18.58 -23.60 -12.36
C ARG A 26 18.64 -22.08 -12.44
N TYR A 27 19.51 -21.56 -13.32
CA TYR A 27 19.70 -20.12 -13.50
C TYR A 27 18.51 -19.44 -14.19
N THR A 28 17.85 -20.16 -15.12
CA THR A 28 16.79 -19.61 -15.96
C THR A 28 15.37 -19.97 -15.50
N ALA A 29 15.23 -20.94 -14.60
CA ALA A 29 13.90 -21.35 -14.10
C ALA A 29 13.29 -20.30 -13.16
N SER A 30 11.98 -20.13 -13.26
CA SER A 30 11.19 -19.20 -12.46
C SER A 30 10.12 -19.88 -11.60
N VAL A 31 9.91 -21.19 -11.76
CA VAL A 31 8.83 -21.92 -11.09
C VAL A 31 8.78 -21.75 -9.57
N PHE A 32 9.90 -21.48 -8.92
CA PHE A 32 9.96 -21.31 -7.47
C PHE A 32 9.24 -20.08 -6.96
N PHE A 33 9.17 -19.01 -7.75
CA PHE A 33 8.47 -17.79 -7.41
C PHE A 33 7.22 -17.56 -8.27
N ASP A 34 7.21 -17.95 -9.57
CA ASP A 34 6.10 -17.66 -10.46
C ASP A 34 4.90 -18.64 -10.30
N LYS A 35 5.07 -19.79 -9.60
CA LYS A 35 3.95 -20.64 -9.20
C LYS A 35 2.81 -19.90 -8.48
N ARG A 36 3.09 -18.70 -7.93
CA ARG A 36 2.11 -17.77 -7.38
C ARG A 36 1.06 -17.34 -8.42
N LEU A 37 1.41 -17.36 -9.70
CA LEU A 37 0.52 -17.00 -10.80
C LEU A 37 -0.41 -18.14 -11.23
N ALA A 38 -0.29 -19.34 -10.68
CA ALA A 38 -0.97 -20.55 -11.16
C ALA A 38 -2.49 -20.39 -11.32
N MET A 39 -3.17 -19.75 -10.36
CA MET A 39 -4.62 -19.54 -10.45
C MET A 39 -5.00 -18.54 -11.51
N PHE A 40 -4.17 -17.56 -11.80
CA PHE A 40 -4.37 -16.57 -12.86
C PHE A 40 -4.08 -17.19 -14.23
N ASP A 41 -3.06 -18.07 -14.34
CA ASP A 41 -2.78 -18.84 -15.55
C ASP A 41 -3.93 -19.79 -15.92
N ILE A 42 -4.50 -20.48 -14.92
CA ILE A 42 -5.68 -21.33 -15.13
C ILE A 42 -6.87 -20.48 -15.60
N GLN A 43 -7.11 -19.34 -14.97
CA GLN A 43 -8.20 -18.44 -15.34
C GLN A 43 -8.04 -17.90 -16.76
N GLY A 44 -6.84 -17.44 -17.13
CA GLY A 44 -6.51 -16.98 -18.48
C GLY A 44 -6.64 -18.09 -19.52
N SER A 45 -6.15 -19.27 -19.20
CA SER A 45 -6.21 -20.46 -20.07
C SER A 45 -7.64 -20.94 -20.33
N LEU A 46 -8.52 -20.92 -19.33
CA LEU A 46 -9.94 -21.26 -19.49
C LEU A 46 -10.67 -20.26 -20.38
N ALA A 47 -10.44 -18.96 -20.20
CA ALA A 47 -11.03 -17.93 -21.05
C ALA A 47 -10.53 -18.02 -22.49
N HIS A 48 -9.25 -18.39 -22.69
CA HIS A 48 -8.67 -18.62 -24.00
C HIS A 48 -9.30 -19.86 -24.68
N ALA A 49 -9.42 -20.98 -23.97
CA ALA A 49 -10.03 -22.19 -24.48
C ALA A 49 -11.50 -22.00 -24.92
N GLU A 50 -12.26 -21.25 -24.12
CA GLU A 50 -13.65 -20.89 -24.41
C GLU A 50 -13.73 -20.07 -25.71
N MET A 51 -12.88 -19.08 -25.88
CA MET A 51 -12.80 -18.28 -27.11
C MET A 51 -12.40 -19.11 -28.31
N LEU A 52 -11.39 -19.98 -28.19
CA LEU A 52 -10.96 -20.85 -29.27
C LEU A 52 -12.08 -21.76 -29.77
N ALA A 53 -12.88 -22.34 -28.87
CA ALA A 53 -14.04 -23.14 -29.20
C ALA A 53 -15.14 -22.30 -29.86
N ALA A 54 -15.47 -21.15 -29.32
CA ALA A 54 -16.45 -20.24 -29.88
C ALA A 54 -16.11 -19.76 -31.31
N GLN A 55 -14.81 -19.64 -31.61
CA GLN A 55 -14.31 -19.29 -32.94
C GLN A 55 -14.13 -20.52 -33.85
N GLY A 56 -14.45 -21.73 -33.37
CA GLY A 56 -14.30 -22.97 -34.14
C GLY A 56 -12.83 -23.38 -34.40
N ILE A 57 -11.89 -22.85 -33.66
CA ILE A 57 -10.45 -23.16 -33.76
C ILE A 57 -10.15 -24.50 -33.09
N ILE A 58 -10.82 -24.81 -31.99
CA ILE A 58 -10.86 -26.11 -31.34
C ILE A 58 -12.31 -26.59 -31.25
N SER A 59 -12.52 -27.89 -31.00
CA SER A 59 -13.87 -28.43 -30.82
C SER A 59 -14.41 -28.13 -29.40
N GLU A 60 -15.75 -28.16 -29.26
CA GLU A 60 -16.39 -28.11 -27.93
C GLU A 60 -15.98 -29.30 -27.02
N ALA A 61 -15.68 -30.45 -27.63
CA ALA A 61 -15.16 -31.61 -26.91
C ALA A 61 -13.74 -31.31 -26.32
N ASP A 62 -12.86 -30.68 -27.11
CA ASP A 62 -11.54 -30.28 -26.66
C ASP A 62 -11.67 -29.25 -25.49
N ARG A 63 -12.58 -28.27 -25.61
CA ARG A 63 -12.85 -27.29 -24.55
C ARG A 63 -13.29 -27.98 -23.27
N ALA A 64 -14.26 -28.90 -23.35
CA ALA A 64 -14.75 -29.60 -22.16
C ALA A 64 -13.66 -30.43 -21.47
N GLU A 65 -12.78 -31.09 -22.24
CA GLU A 65 -11.63 -31.81 -21.67
C GLU A 65 -10.61 -30.89 -21.04
N ILE A 66 -10.32 -29.71 -21.64
CA ILE A 66 -9.43 -28.68 -21.05
C ILE A 66 -10.02 -28.17 -19.72
N GLU A 67 -11.31 -27.86 -19.70
CA GLU A 67 -12.00 -27.42 -18.45
C GLU A 67 -11.90 -28.48 -17.34
N ARG A 68 -12.14 -29.74 -17.68
CA ARG A 68 -12.02 -30.87 -16.75
C ARG A 68 -10.60 -31.02 -16.23
N GLY A 69 -9.59 -30.97 -17.11
CA GLY A 69 -8.18 -31.06 -16.73
C GLY A 69 -7.73 -29.89 -15.85
N MET A 70 -8.13 -28.66 -16.20
CA MET A 70 -7.80 -27.47 -15.41
C MET A 70 -8.47 -27.49 -14.05
N ALA A 71 -9.70 -27.96 -13.92
CA ALA A 71 -10.38 -28.13 -12.64
C ALA A 71 -9.63 -29.11 -11.72
N GLN A 72 -9.11 -30.22 -12.28
CA GLN A 72 -8.30 -31.18 -11.54
C GLN A 72 -6.97 -30.57 -11.11
N ILE A 73 -6.26 -29.87 -12.00
CA ILE A 73 -4.99 -29.19 -11.68
C ILE A 73 -5.19 -28.15 -10.56
N LYS A 74 -6.26 -27.35 -10.65
CA LYS A 74 -6.63 -26.41 -9.59
C LYS A 74 -6.79 -27.11 -8.24
N ALA A 75 -7.52 -28.22 -8.21
CA ALA A 75 -7.72 -29.00 -6.98
C ALA A 75 -6.40 -29.58 -6.45
N GLU A 76 -5.50 -30.06 -7.31
CA GLU A 76 -4.17 -30.54 -6.93
C GLU A 76 -3.31 -29.42 -6.31
N ILE A 77 -3.35 -28.20 -6.88
CA ILE A 77 -2.63 -27.03 -6.36
C ILE A 77 -3.19 -26.60 -5.00
N GLU A 78 -4.52 -26.48 -4.88
CA GLU A 78 -5.19 -26.09 -3.63
C GLU A 78 -4.97 -27.11 -2.50
N ALA A 79 -4.87 -28.40 -2.85
CA ALA A 79 -4.53 -29.47 -1.90
C ALA A 79 -3.03 -29.57 -1.58
N GLY A 80 -2.17 -28.78 -2.24
CA GLY A 80 -0.70 -28.85 -2.09
C GLY A 80 -0.08 -30.14 -2.64
N SER A 81 -0.81 -30.90 -3.48
CA SER A 81 -0.35 -32.17 -4.07
C SER A 81 0.22 -32.01 -5.49
N PHE A 82 0.12 -30.82 -6.09
CA PHE A 82 0.68 -30.55 -7.41
C PHE A 82 2.21 -30.49 -7.32
N GLU A 83 2.90 -31.29 -8.15
CA GLU A 83 4.36 -31.35 -8.19
C GLU A 83 4.93 -30.29 -9.14
N TRP A 84 5.69 -29.34 -8.60
CA TRP A 84 6.37 -28.29 -9.37
C TRP A 84 7.76 -28.77 -9.76
N LEU A 85 8.00 -28.96 -11.05
CA LEU A 85 9.24 -29.51 -11.59
C LEU A 85 10.13 -28.39 -12.14
N LEU A 86 11.36 -28.29 -11.62
CA LEU A 86 12.39 -27.35 -12.10
C LEU A 86 12.67 -27.52 -13.61
N ASP A 87 12.70 -28.78 -14.06
CA ASP A 87 12.94 -29.12 -15.47
C ASP A 87 11.88 -28.59 -16.43
N LEU A 88 10.75 -28.13 -15.92
CA LEU A 88 9.68 -27.48 -16.68
C LEU A 88 9.72 -25.96 -16.61
N GLU A 89 10.81 -25.38 -16.10
CA GLU A 89 11.17 -23.98 -16.14
C GLU A 89 10.21 -23.03 -15.38
N ASP A 90 8.94 -22.93 -15.78
CA ASP A 90 7.96 -21.96 -15.28
C ASP A 90 6.62 -22.61 -14.87
N VAL A 91 5.77 -21.82 -14.23
CA VAL A 91 4.41 -22.24 -13.82
C VAL A 91 3.59 -22.73 -15.02
N HIS A 92 3.71 -22.08 -16.14
CA HIS A 92 2.90 -22.32 -17.34
C HIS A 92 3.20 -23.67 -17.95
N LEU A 93 4.49 -24.03 -18.11
CA LEU A 93 4.89 -25.30 -18.70
C LEU A 93 4.60 -26.47 -17.73
N ASN A 94 4.67 -26.24 -16.42
CA ASN A 94 4.25 -27.23 -15.43
C ASN A 94 2.74 -27.53 -15.56
N ILE A 95 1.90 -26.50 -15.66
CA ILE A 95 0.45 -26.67 -15.85
C ILE A 95 0.14 -27.30 -17.21
N GLU A 96 0.75 -26.83 -18.29
CA GLU A 96 0.53 -27.33 -19.66
C GLU A 96 0.90 -28.80 -19.77
N LYS A 97 2.02 -29.24 -19.21
CA LYS A 97 2.42 -30.64 -19.17
C LYS A 97 1.42 -31.48 -18.38
N ARG A 98 1.04 -31.06 -17.18
CA ARG A 98 0.06 -31.78 -16.38
C ARG A 98 -1.29 -31.90 -17.09
N LEU A 99 -1.74 -30.81 -17.73
CA LEU A 99 -2.95 -30.82 -18.52
C LEU A 99 -2.87 -31.87 -19.65
N THR A 100 -1.76 -31.91 -20.38
CA THR A 100 -1.53 -32.87 -21.44
C THR A 100 -1.53 -34.34 -20.96
N GLU A 101 -0.98 -34.58 -19.76
CA GLU A 101 -1.05 -35.91 -19.12
C GLU A 101 -2.49 -36.32 -18.79
N LEU A 102 -3.34 -35.37 -18.38
CA LEU A 102 -4.73 -35.62 -17.99
C LEU A 102 -5.70 -35.77 -19.16
N VAL A 103 -5.50 -35.00 -20.24
CA VAL A 103 -6.48 -34.86 -21.32
C VAL A 103 -5.89 -35.10 -22.73
N GLY A 104 -4.62 -35.48 -22.83
CA GLY A 104 -3.99 -35.83 -24.09
C GLY A 104 -3.90 -34.67 -25.09
N ASP A 105 -4.30 -34.91 -26.33
CA ASP A 105 -4.16 -33.93 -27.42
C ASP A 105 -5.02 -32.67 -27.25
N ALA A 106 -6.13 -32.74 -26.52
CA ALA A 106 -6.92 -31.55 -26.17
C ALA A 106 -6.06 -30.53 -25.41
N GLY A 107 -5.23 -30.99 -24.46
CA GLY A 107 -4.31 -30.14 -23.72
C GLY A 107 -3.27 -29.43 -24.60
N LYS A 108 -2.75 -30.13 -25.61
CA LYS A 108 -1.79 -29.56 -26.58
C LYS A 108 -2.43 -28.49 -27.47
N ARG A 109 -3.74 -28.57 -27.75
CA ARG A 109 -4.45 -27.56 -28.56
C ARG A 109 -4.69 -26.26 -27.85
N LEU A 110 -4.62 -26.24 -26.52
CA LEU A 110 -4.81 -25.02 -25.72
C LEU A 110 -3.81 -23.90 -26.09
N HIS A 111 -2.60 -24.25 -26.51
CA HIS A 111 -1.57 -23.27 -26.87
C HIS A 111 -1.80 -22.58 -28.23
N THR A 112 -2.82 -23.02 -29.01
CA THR A 112 -3.12 -22.45 -30.33
C THR A 112 -3.40 -20.97 -30.28
N GLY A 113 -2.75 -20.18 -31.14
CA GLY A 113 -2.95 -18.71 -31.23
C GLY A 113 -2.41 -17.90 -30.04
N ARG A 114 -1.61 -18.50 -29.20
CA ARG A 114 -1.03 -17.90 -27.99
C ARG A 114 0.49 -18.07 -27.93
N SER A 115 1.18 -17.19 -27.22
CA SER A 115 2.59 -17.31 -26.85
C SER A 115 2.73 -17.29 -25.33
N ARG A 116 3.89 -17.75 -24.83
CA ARG A 116 4.27 -17.54 -23.43
C ARG A 116 4.29 -16.05 -23.07
N ASN A 117 4.65 -15.17 -24.01
CA ASN A 117 4.79 -13.74 -23.78
C ASN A 117 3.47 -13.06 -23.41
N ASP A 118 2.40 -13.26 -24.20
CA ASP A 118 1.08 -12.68 -23.90
C ASP A 118 0.38 -13.39 -22.73
N GLN A 119 0.65 -14.68 -22.54
CA GLN A 119 0.17 -15.45 -21.39
C GLN A 119 0.71 -14.88 -20.08
N VAL A 120 2.02 -14.75 -19.92
CA VAL A 120 2.67 -14.16 -18.74
C VAL A 120 2.20 -12.73 -18.50
N ALA A 121 2.13 -11.90 -19.54
CA ALA A 121 1.68 -10.52 -19.42
C ALA A 121 0.23 -10.43 -18.90
N THR A 122 -0.63 -11.36 -19.31
CA THR A 122 -2.01 -11.45 -18.83
C THR A 122 -2.07 -11.85 -17.35
N ASP A 123 -1.31 -12.86 -16.96
CA ASP A 123 -1.31 -13.38 -15.61
C ASP A 123 -0.80 -12.36 -14.59
N ILE A 124 0.26 -11.63 -14.93
CA ILE A 124 0.78 -10.56 -14.07
C ILE A 124 -0.25 -9.42 -13.93
N ARG A 125 -0.93 -9.04 -15.02
CA ARG A 125 -2.00 -8.03 -14.93
C ARG A 125 -3.18 -8.48 -14.07
N LEU A 126 -3.61 -9.74 -14.20
CA LEU A 126 -4.64 -10.32 -13.34
C LEU A 126 -4.20 -10.31 -11.87
N TYR A 127 -2.96 -10.71 -11.60
CA TYR A 127 -2.38 -10.71 -10.27
C TYR A 127 -2.31 -9.29 -9.67
N VAL A 128 -1.77 -8.32 -10.40
CA VAL A 128 -1.66 -6.92 -9.92
C VAL A 128 -3.03 -6.31 -9.69
N ARG A 129 -4.00 -6.59 -10.57
CA ARG A 129 -5.39 -6.15 -10.41
C ARG A 129 -5.99 -6.66 -9.10
N ALA A 130 -5.83 -7.95 -8.80
CA ALA A 130 -6.29 -8.55 -7.55
C ALA A 130 -5.54 -7.96 -6.33
N ALA A 131 -4.23 -7.80 -6.43
CA ALA A 131 -3.42 -7.19 -5.37
C ALA A 131 -3.85 -5.74 -5.08
N ILE A 132 -4.19 -4.94 -6.11
CA ILE A 132 -4.72 -3.59 -5.92
C ILE A 132 -6.04 -3.63 -5.16
N ASP A 133 -6.95 -4.53 -5.53
CA ASP A 133 -8.25 -4.67 -4.86
C ASP A 133 -8.07 -4.99 -3.37
N ASP A 134 -7.16 -5.92 -3.03
CA ASP A 134 -6.81 -6.26 -1.65
C ASP A 134 -6.17 -5.08 -0.90
N VAL A 135 -5.23 -4.36 -1.52
CA VAL A 135 -4.58 -3.18 -0.92
C VAL A 135 -5.59 -2.08 -0.64
N VAL A 136 -6.50 -1.79 -1.57
CA VAL A 136 -7.56 -0.78 -1.37
C VAL A 136 -8.49 -1.17 -0.23
N ALA A 137 -8.88 -2.45 -0.13
CA ALA A 137 -9.70 -2.95 0.97
C ALA A 137 -9.00 -2.77 2.33
N LEU A 138 -7.70 -3.09 2.41
CA LEU A 138 -6.91 -2.94 3.63
C LEU A 138 -6.65 -1.47 3.99
N LEU A 139 -6.41 -0.59 3.00
CA LEU A 139 -6.30 0.85 3.23
C LEU A 139 -7.60 1.40 3.84
N ASN A 140 -8.75 0.99 3.33
CA ASN A 140 -10.05 1.39 3.87
C ASN A 140 -10.28 0.83 5.29
N SER A 141 -9.83 -0.40 5.55
CA SER A 141 -9.85 -0.99 6.90
C SER A 141 -8.97 -0.21 7.88
N LEU A 142 -7.76 0.16 7.49
CA LEU A 142 -6.86 0.98 8.30
C LEU A 142 -7.44 2.39 8.54
N ARG A 143 -7.99 3.02 7.51
CA ARG A 143 -8.71 4.30 7.64
C ARG A 143 -9.86 4.20 8.64
N GLY A 144 -10.63 3.11 8.60
CA GLY A 144 -11.68 2.83 9.56
C GLY A 144 -11.15 2.74 10.99
N ALA A 145 -10.12 1.93 11.22
CA ALA A 145 -9.51 1.73 12.54
C ALA A 145 -8.91 3.03 13.12
N LEU A 146 -8.26 3.84 12.30
CA LEU A 146 -7.75 5.16 12.69
C LEU A 146 -8.87 6.16 12.96
N THR A 147 -9.98 6.07 12.22
CA THR A 147 -11.17 6.90 12.46
C THR A 147 -11.83 6.53 13.79
N ASP A 148 -11.91 5.25 14.14
CA ASP A 148 -12.41 4.79 15.44
C ASP A 148 -11.52 5.29 16.59
N LEU A 149 -10.21 5.29 16.39
CA LEU A 149 -9.26 5.84 17.36
C LEU A 149 -9.44 7.36 17.48
N ALA A 150 -9.60 8.06 16.37
CA ALA A 150 -9.85 9.51 16.34
C ALA A 150 -11.18 9.88 17.03
N GLU A 151 -12.22 9.06 16.87
CA GLU A 151 -13.53 9.28 17.50
C GLU A 151 -13.47 9.16 19.04
N ARG A 152 -12.73 8.19 19.56
CA ARG A 152 -12.51 8.04 21.00
C ARG A 152 -11.75 9.20 21.63
N HIS A 153 -10.98 9.95 20.83
CA HIS A 153 -10.07 11.00 21.25
C HIS A 153 -10.26 12.31 20.45
N PHE A 154 -11.50 12.56 20.00
CA PHE A 154 -11.80 13.73 19.16
C PHE A 154 -11.52 15.08 19.86
N ASP A 155 -11.52 15.12 21.17
CA ASP A 155 -11.28 16.27 22.03
C ASP A 155 -10.06 16.13 22.96
N THR A 156 -9.32 15.01 22.90
CA THR A 156 -8.10 14.81 23.69
C THR A 156 -7.01 15.75 23.20
N ILE A 157 -6.64 16.73 24.02
CA ILE A 157 -5.66 17.77 23.68
C ILE A 157 -4.25 17.19 23.72
N MET A 158 -3.46 17.50 22.68
CA MET A 158 -2.04 17.22 22.59
C MET A 158 -1.28 18.42 22.00
N PRO A 159 0.05 18.52 22.24
CA PRO A 159 0.84 19.53 21.55
C PRO A 159 0.93 19.21 20.04
N GLY A 160 0.68 20.20 19.20
CA GLY A 160 1.08 20.16 17.81
C GLY A 160 2.52 20.63 17.67
N PHE A 161 3.29 20.00 16.80
CA PHE A 161 4.72 20.28 16.64
C PHE A 161 5.05 20.82 15.26
N THR A 162 5.95 21.80 15.23
CA THR A 162 6.74 22.16 14.06
C THR A 162 8.22 22.16 14.45
N HIS A 163 9.11 21.64 13.61
CA HIS A 163 10.53 21.49 13.95
C HIS A 163 10.80 20.67 15.23
N LEU A 164 9.87 19.78 15.61
CA LEU A 164 9.82 19.05 16.87
C LEU A 164 9.76 19.98 18.13
N GLN A 165 9.38 21.24 17.95
CA GLN A 165 9.08 22.16 19.02
C GLN A 165 7.57 22.29 19.19
N VAL A 166 7.10 22.46 20.42
CA VAL A 166 5.68 22.73 20.70
C VAL A 166 5.29 24.03 19.98
N ALA A 167 4.22 23.94 19.19
CA ALA A 167 3.73 25.07 18.38
C ALA A 167 2.35 25.53 18.86
N GLN A 168 1.33 24.75 18.57
CA GLN A 168 -0.06 25.07 18.92
C GLN A 168 -0.75 23.81 19.44
N PRO A 169 -1.75 23.94 20.33
CA PRO A 169 -2.51 22.76 20.77
C PRO A 169 -3.41 22.26 19.63
N ILE A 170 -3.49 20.95 19.51
CA ILE A 170 -4.39 20.25 18.61
C ILE A 170 -5.12 19.14 19.37
N THR A 171 -6.04 18.42 18.72
CA THR A 171 -6.55 17.19 19.31
C THR A 171 -5.86 15.95 18.72
N PHE A 172 -5.75 14.89 19.51
CA PHE A 172 -5.23 13.60 19.03
C PHE A 172 -6.10 13.04 17.89
N GLY A 173 -7.42 13.22 17.99
CA GLY A 173 -8.33 12.83 16.91
C GLY A 173 -8.03 13.55 15.59
N HIS A 174 -7.76 14.85 15.65
CA HIS A 174 -7.34 15.64 14.49
C HIS A 174 -6.05 15.11 13.88
N HIS A 175 -5.07 14.78 14.71
CA HIS A 175 -3.80 14.21 14.25
C HIS A 175 -3.98 12.87 13.56
N MET A 176 -4.78 11.95 14.12
CA MET A 176 -5.07 10.65 13.48
C MET A 176 -5.78 10.81 12.15
N LEU A 177 -6.70 11.77 12.04
CA LEU A 177 -7.38 12.05 10.77
C LEU A 177 -6.43 12.56 9.68
N ALA A 178 -5.28 13.14 10.00
CA ALA A 178 -4.27 13.48 8.99
C ALA A 178 -3.74 12.22 8.29
N TYR A 179 -3.52 11.12 9.01
CA TYR A 179 -3.16 9.83 8.41
C TYR A 179 -4.32 9.21 7.61
N VAL A 180 -5.55 9.36 8.09
CA VAL A 180 -6.74 8.92 7.34
C VAL A 180 -6.82 9.60 5.96
N GLU A 181 -6.50 10.91 5.88
CA GLU A 181 -6.42 11.64 4.61
C GLU A 181 -5.29 11.14 3.70
N MET A 182 -4.11 10.83 4.28
CA MET A 182 -2.99 10.28 3.52
C MET A 182 -3.35 8.93 2.90
N PHE A 183 -3.88 8.00 3.68
CA PHE A 183 -4.29 6.67 3.20
C PHE A 183 -5.51 6.74 2.27
N GLY A 184 -6.35 7.77 2.38
CA GLY A 184 -7.41 8.04 1.41
C GLY A 184 -6.84 8.34 0.02
N ARG A 185 -5.88 9.25 -0.07
CA ARG A 185 -5.17 9.54 -1.33
C ARG A 185 -4.40 8.34 -1.88
N ASP A 186 -3.91 7.45 -1.01
CA ASP A 186 -3.23 6.23 -1.43
C ASP A 186 -4.21 5.23 -2.07
N ALA A 187 -5.41 5.09 -1.50
CA ALA A 187 -6.47 4.26 -2.09
C ALA A 187 -6.87 4.79 -3.48
N GLU A 188 -6.99 6.11 -3.65
CA GLU A 188 -7.28 6.74 -4.94
C GLU A 188 -6.18 6.46 -5.97
N ARG A 189 -4.88 6.55 -5.59
CA ARG A 189 -3.74 6.21 -6.47
C ARG A 189 -3.78 4.76 -6.92
N MET A 190 -4.08 3.84 -6.02
CA MET A 190 -4.23 2.41 -6.36
C MET A 190 -5.40 2.19 -7.33
N LEU A 191 -6.54 2.85 -7.14
CA LEU A 191 -7.67 2.78 -8.07
C LEU A 191 -7.34 3.41 -9.43
N ASP A 192 -6.53 4.46 -9.48
CA ASP A 192 -6.04 5.03 -10.73
C ASP A 192 -5.10 4.07 -11.47
N ALA A 193 -4.18 3.41 -10.77
CA ALA A 193 -3.32 2.38 -11.34
C ALA A 193 -4.15 1.19 -11.86
N ARG A 194 -5.22 0.80 -11.12
CA ARG A 194 -6.13 -0.28 -11.50
C ARG A 194 -6.76 -0.08 -12.88
N ARG A 195 -7.12 1.14 -13.23
CA ARG A 195 -7.69 1.43 -14.57
C ARG A 195 -6.70 1.13 -15.69
N ARG A 196 -5.41 1.42 -15.50
CA ARG A 196 -4.37 1.19 -16.51
C ARG A 196 -3.92 -0.27 -16.59
N VAL A 197 -3.89 -0.99 -15.47
CA VAL A 197 -3.62 -2.44 -15.49
C VAL A 197 -4.76 -3.23 -16.11
N ASN A 198 -5.99 -2.70 -16.12
CA ASN A 198 -7.20 -3.40 -16.56
C ASN A 198 -7.37 -3.41 -18.09
N ARG A 199 -6.28 -3.78 -18.81
CA ARG A 199 -6.23 -3.96 -20.28
C ARG A 199 -5.66 -5.32 -20.60
N LEU A 200 -6.35 -6.10 -21.48
CA LEU A 200 -5.99 -7.47 -21.81
C LEU A 200 -4.85 -7.55 -22.84
N PRO A 201 -3.69 -8.15 -22.53
CA PRO A 201 -2.65 -8.43 -23.53
C PRO A 201 -2.89 -9.71 -24.33
N LEU A 202 -3.64 -10.70 -23.82
CA LEU A 202 -3.82 -12.00 -24.45
C LEU A 202 -4.36 -11.85 -25.88
N GLY A 203 -3.77 -12.63 -26.80
CA GLY A 203 -4.01 -12.52 -28.25
C GLY A 203 -2.99 -11.65 -28.98
N ALA A 204 -2.05 -11.01 -28.24
CA ALA A 204 -0.86 -10.38 -28.83
C ALA A 204 0.16 -11.41 -29.33
N ALA A 205 0.02 -12.65 -28.92
CA ALA A 205 0.95 -13.76 -29.17
C ALA A 205 2.40 -13.39 -28.76
N ALA A 206 3.40 -13.73 -29.57
CA ALA A 206 4.78 -13.40 -29.23
C ALA A 206 5.07 -11.89 -29.26
N LEU A 207 4.52 -11.16 -30.25
CA LEU A 207 4.65 -9.71 -30.44
C LEU A 207 3.82 -9.13 -31.61
N ALA A 208 3.40 -9.95 -32.57
CA ALA A 208 2.81 -9.50 -33.84
C ALA A 208 1.34 -9.91 -34.01
N GLY A 209 0.73 -10.48 -32.98
CA GLY A 209 -0.59 -11.10 -33.06
C GLY A 209 -0.52 -12.49 -33.65
N THR A 210 -1.66 -13.03 -34.10
CA THR A 210 -1.79 -14.38 -34.63
C THR A 210 -2.59 -14.39 -35.92
N THR A 211 -2.40 -15.41 -36.76
CA THR A 211 -3.17 -15.61 -37.99
C THR A 211 -4.53 -16.27 -37.78
N PHE A 212 -4.80 -16.74 -36.55
CA PHE A 212 -6.11 -17.31 -36.22
C PHE A 212 -7.16 -16.21 -36.01
N PRO A 213 -8.43 -16.46 -36.32
CA PRO A 213 -9.52 -15.49 -36.14
C PRO A 213 -9.99 -15.43 -34.68
N ILE A 214 -9.10 -15.03 -33.77
CA ILE A 214 -9.39 -14.92 -32.33
C ILE A 214 -10.28 -13.72 -32.00
N ASP A 215 -11.09 -13.85 -30.94
CA ASP A 215 -11.92 -12.80 -30.37
C ASP A 215 -11.36 -12.31 -29.03
N ARG A 216 -10.49 -11.30 -29.06
CA ARG A 216 -9.85 -10.73 -27.88
C ARG A 216 -10.84 -10.00 -26.96
N LEU A 217 -11.90 -9.40 -27.53
CA LEU A 217 -12.92 -8.68 -26.72
C LEU A 217 -13.72 -9.66 -25.86
N ARG A 218 -14.04 -10.83 -26.41
CA ARG A 218 -14.68 -11.91 -25.66
C ARG A 218 -13.82 -12.38 -24.49
N VAL A 219 -12.52 -12.58 -24.71
CA VAL A 219 -11.59 -12.96 -23.65
C VAL A 219 -11.48 -11.86 -22.58
N ALA A 220 -11.43 -10.58 -23.01
CA ALA A 220 -11.42 -9.45 -22.09
C ALA A 220 -12.67 -9.43 -21.19
N GLN A 221 -13.85 -9.63 -21.78
CA GLN A 221 -15.11 -9.70 -21.04
C GLN A 221 -15.12 -10.87 -20.04
N ASN A 222 -14.68 -12.06 -20.45
CA ASN A 222 -14.65 -13.25 -19.59
C ASN A 222 -13.70 -13.11 -18.41
N LEU A 223 -12.60 -12.35 -18.58
CA LEU A 223 -11.60 -12.08 -17.54
C LEU A 223 -11.88 -10.78 -16.76
N GLY A 224 -12.94 -10.03 -17.11
CA GLY A 224 -13.30 -8.78 -16.46
C GLY A 224 -12.32 -7.63 -16.75
N PHE A 225 -11.60 -7.68 -17.89
CA PHE A 225 -10.84 -6.53 -18.37
C PHE A 225 -11.78 -5.52 -19.03
N GLU A 226 -11.46 -4.25 -18.90
CA GLU A 226 -12.26 -3.15 -19.47
C GLU A 226 -12.14 -3.10 -21.00
N ASP A 227 -10.97 -3.45 -21.52
CA ASP A 227 -10.65 -3.40 -22.95
C ASP A 227 -9.40 -4.27 -23.24
N VAL A 228 -8.95 -4.31 -24.49
CA VAL A 228 -7.73 -4.98 -24.92
C VAL A 228 -6.57 -4.00 -25.07
N CYS A 229 -5.33 -4.47 -25.01
CA CYS A 229 -4.17 -3.69 -25.45
C CYS A 229 -4.21 -3.53 -26.97
N HIS A 230 -4.13 -2.28 -27.47
CA HIS A 230 -4.34 -1.96 -28.87
C HIS A 230 -3.12 -2.17 -29.79
N ASN A 231 -1.94 -2.42 -29.22
CA ASN A 231 -0.74 -2.74 -29.96
C ASN A 231 -0.12 -4.02 -29.41
N SER A 232 0.04 -5.05 -30.24
CA SER A 232 0.51 -6.36 -29.80
C SER A 232 1.96 -6.38 -29.35
N LEU A 233 2.80 -5.49 -29.90
CA LEU A 233 4.20 -5.37 -29.51
C LEU A 233 4.34 -4.72 -28.12
N ASP A 234 3.59 -3.67 -27.87
CA ASP A 234 3.50 -3.00 -26.57
C ASP A 234 2.88 -3.92 -25.51
N ALA A 235 1.84 -4.67 -25.86
CA ALA A 235 1.11 -5.56 -24.94
C ALA A 235 1.99 -6.60 -24.23
N VAL A 236 3.03 -7.09 -24.88
CA VAL A 236 3.97 -8.07 -24.31
C VAL A 236 5.23 -7.43 -23.73
N SER A 237 5.50 -6.17 -24.07
CA SER A 237 6.65 -5.39 -23.59
C SER A 237 6.36 -4.62 -22.32
N ASP A 238 5.15 -4.09 -22.17
CA ASP A 238 4.75 -3.17 -21.10
C ASP A 238 4.89 -3.81 -19.71
N ARG A 239 5.52 -3.04 -18.81
CA ARG A 239 5.59 -3.29 -17.36
C ARG A 239 5.28 -2.02 -16.55
N ASP A 240 4.78 -0.96 -17.20
CA ASP A 240 4.43 0.29 -16.55
C ASP A 240 3.45 0.06 -15.40
N PHE A 241 2.50 -0.85 -15.57
CA PHE A 241 1.51 -1.21 -14.54
C PHE A 241 2.15 -1.77 -13.26
N ALA A 242 3.25 -2.53 -13.37
CA ALA A 242 3.99 -3.06 -12.23
C ALA A 242 4.80 -1.95 -11.52
N ILE A 243 5.42 -1.07 -12.32
CA ILE A 243 6.14 0.11 -11.83
C ILE A 243 5.17 1.06 -11.13
N GLU A 244 4.02 1.34 -11.72
CA GLU A 244 3.00 2.24 -11.17
C GLU A 244 2.43 1.71 -9.86
N PHE A 245 2.11 0.41 -9.79
CA PHE A 245 1.72 -0.24 -8.55
C PHE A 245 2.80 -0.07 -7.47
N THR A 246 4.05 -0.38 -7.79
CA THR A 246 5.17 -0.28 -6.83
C THR A 246 5.46 1.16 -6.42
N ALA A 247 5.26 2.13 -7.32
CA ALA A 247 5.37 3.56 -7.00
C ALA A 247 4.27 4.01 -6.03
N ALA A 248 3.02 3.60 -6.25
CA ALA A 248 1.92 3.85 -5.32
C ALA A 248 2.16 3.14 -3.97
N ALA A 249 2.63 1.89 -3.99
CA ALA A 249 3.04 1.14 -2.80
C ALA A 249 4.15 1.84 -2.01
N SER A 250 5.11 2.47 -2.70
CA SER A 250 6.18 3.26 -2.08
C SER A 250 5.63 4.47 -1.32
N LEU A 251 4.59 5.13 -1.82
CA LEU A 251 3.91 6.23 -1.12
C LEU A 251 3.15 5.73 0.12
N ILE A 252 2.45 4.59 0.02
CA ILE A 252 1.80 3.95 1.17
C ILE A 252 2.84 3.69 2.27
N MET A 253 3.95 3.04 1.92
CA MET A 253 5.00 2.73 2.89
C MET A 253 5.68 3.98 3.46
N MET A 254 5.79 5.06 2.70
CA MET A 254 6.27 6.34 3.20
C MET A 254 5.32 6.92 4.26
N HIS A 255 4.00 6.87 4.03
CA HIS A 255 3.02 7.33 5.01
C HIS A 255 3.03 6.45 6.28
N VAL A 256 3.14 5.12 6.11
CA VAL A 256 3.32 4.17 7.23
C VAL A 256 4.60 4.48 7.99
N SER A 257 5.71 4.76 7.31
CA SER A 257 6.99 5.10 7.94
C SER A 257 6.89 6.39 8.78
N ARG A 258 6.21 7.42 8.28
CA ARG A 258 5.97 8.66 9.03
C ARG A 258 5.15 8.41 10.30
N MET A 259 4.06 7.65 10.17
CA MET A 259 3.24 7.25 11.31
C MET A 259 4.05 6.43 12.33
N SER A 260 4.88 5.51 11.83
CA SER A 260 5.76 4.68 12.66
C SER A 260 6.74 5.51 13.47
N GLU A 261 7.35 6.52 12.86
CA GLU A 261 8.28 7.43 13.53
C GLU A 261 7.63 8.12 14.73
N GLU A 262 6.42 8.66 14.56
CA GLU A 262 5.67 9.29 15.62
C GLU A 262 5.25 8.29 16.70
N LEU A 263 4.77 7.10 16.34
CA LEU A 263 4.38 6.07 17.32
C LEU A 263 5.58 5.61 18.17
N VAL A 264 6.75 5.42 17.56
CA VAL A 264 7.99 5.07 18.27
C VAL A 264 8.39 6.19 19.26
N MET A 265 8.36 7.43 18.78
CA MET A 265 8.69 8.60 19.60
C MET A 265 7.69 8.77 20.77
N TRP A 266 6.39 8.64 20.50
CA TRP A 266 5.34 8.83 21.51
C TRP A 266 5.29 7.70 22.55
N MET A 267 5.70 6.49 22.17
CA MET A 267 5.79 5.36 23.10
C MET A 267 7.02 5.47 24.02
N SER A 268 8.05 6.21 23.62
CA SER A 268 9.25 6.41 24.44
C SER A 268 8.87 6.98 25.82
N PRO A 269 9.41 6.43 26.94
CA PRO A 269 9.12 6.94 28.28
C PRO A 269 9.45 8.43 28.46
N ARG A 270 10.30 9.01 27.62
CA ARG A 270 10.65 10.44 27.67
C ARG A 270 9.54 11.34 27.11
N VAL A 271 8.69 10.82 26.22
CA VAL A 271 7.52 11.51 25.66
C VAL A 271 6.24 10.98 26.31
N GLY A 272 6.02 9.67 26.28
CA GLY A 272 4.99 8.98 27.03
C GLY A 272 3.56 9.35 26.64
N PHE A 273 3.28 9.65 25.38
CA PHE A 273 1.94 10.04 24.91
C PHE A 273 1.01 8.86 24.68
N ILE A 274 1.58 7.71 24.33
CA ILE A 274 0.83 6.49 24.05
C ILE A 274 1.49 5.26 24.70
N ASP A 275 0.74 4.18 24.76
CA ASP A 275 1.25 2.82 24.88
C ASP A 275 0.65 1.94 23.77
N ILE A 276 1.41 0.94 23.32
CA ILE A 276 0.97 -0.04 22.32
C ILE A 276 0.79 -1.37 23.04
N ALA A 277 -0.31 -2.08 22.76
CA ALA A 277 -0.62 -3.35 23.40
C ALA A 277 0.54 -4.36 23.26
N ASP A 278 0.77 -5.16 24.30
CA ASP A 278 1.92 -6.07 24.41
C ASP A 278 2.07 -7.02 23.22
N ARG A 279 0.96 -7.46 22.62
CA ARG A 279 0.97 -8.35 21.44
C ARG A 279 1.64 -7.77 20.20
N PHE A 280 1.92 -6.46 20.17
CA PHE A 280 2.63 -5.75 19.08
C PHE A 280 4.03 -5.31 19.48
N CYS A 281 4.50 -5.72 20.65
CA CYS A 281 5.76 -5.32 21.22
C CYS A 281 6.61 -6.53 21.58
N THR A 282 7.92 -6.34 21.73
CA THR A 282 8.80 -7.36 22.31
C THR A 282 9.52 -6.87 23.55
N GLY A 283 9.95 -7.80 24.38
CA GLY A 283 10.81 -7.53 25.53
C GLY A 283 12.28 -7.57 25.16
N SER A 284 13.12 -7.48 26.17
CA SER A 284 14.57 -7.67 26.08
C SER A 284 14.99 -8.95 26.80
N SER A 285 15.89 -9.69 26.22
CA SER A 285 16.45 -10.91 26.84
C SER A 285 17.32 -10.63 28.09
N ILE A 286 17.75 -9.39 28.26
CA ILE A 286 18.64 -8.98 29.38
C ILE A 286 18.02 -7.87 30.26
N MET A 287 17.07 -7.12 29.73
CA MET A 287 16.44 -5.98 30.43
C MET A 287 14.95 -6.27 30.65
N PRO A 288 14.54 -6.82 31.82
CA PRO A 288 13.16 -7.28 32.01
C PRO A 288 12.11 -6.16 32.02
N GLN A 289 12.51 -4.91 32.20
CA GLN A 289 11.63 -3.75 32.18
C GLN A 289 11.42 -3.16 30.79
N LYS A 290 12.13 -3.63 29.75
CA LYS A 290 12.14 -3.04 28.43
C LYS A 290 10.99 -3.57 27.56
N LYS A 291 10.25 -2.66 26.94
CA LYS A 291 9.20 -2.92 25.97
C LYS A 291 9.51 -2.16 24.69
N ASN A 292 9.67 -2.87 23.58
CA ASN A 292 10.07 -2.31 22.29
C ASN A 292 8.87 -2.21 21.35
N PRO A 293 8.73 -1.11 20.59
CA PRO A 293 7.68 -0.94 19.57
C PRO A 293 8.11 -1.57 18.22
N ASP A 294 8.31 -2.89 18.19
CA ASP A 294 8.91 -3.57 17.03
C ASP A 294 8.11 -3.45 15.76
N VAL A 295 6.78 -3.43 15.84
CA VAL A 295 5.92 -3.32 14.65
C VAL A 295 6.18 -2.02 13.90
N PRO A 296 6.05 -0.82 14.51
CA PRO A 296 6.35 0.41 13.80
C PRO A 296 7.82 0.56 13.41
N GLU A 297 8.77 0.09 14.23
CA GLU A 297 10.19 0.11 13.87
C GLU A 297 10.48 -0.71 12.61
N LEU A 298 9.95 -1.93 12.54
CA LEU A 298 10.16 -2.82 11.40
C LEU A 298 9.45 -2.29 10.14
N ALA A 299 8.26 -1.72 10.25
CA ALA A 299 7.54 -1.11 9.13
C ALA A 299 8.34 0.05 8.52
N ARG A 300 8.94 0.89 9.37
CA ARG A 300 9.87 1.94 8.95
C ARG A 300 11.07 1.38 8.17
N GLY A 301 11.64 0.25 8.62
CA GLY A 301 12.71 -0.46 7.91
C GLY A 301 12.27 -1.06 6.57
N LYS A 302 11.08 -1.70 6.53
CA LYS A 302 10.51 -2.32 5.31
C LYS A 302 10.22 -1.30 4.20
N THR A 303 10.04 -0.04 4.52
CA THR A 303 9.86 1.04 3.53
C THR A 303 11.01 1.12 2.53
N GLY A 304 12.26 1.02 3.02
CA GLY A 304 13.44 1.00 2.15
C GLY A 304 13.48 -0.19 1.20
N ARG A 305 12.92 -1.34 1.61
CA ARG A 305 12.80 -2.54 0.77
C ARG A 305 11.90 -2.28 -0.44
N VAL A 306 10.71 -1.70 -0.23
CA VAL A 306 9.77 -1.37 -1.31
C VAL A 306 10.35 -0.30 -2.26
N TYR A 307 11.09 0.69 -1.73
CA TYR A 307 11.82 1.66 -2.56
C TYR A 307 12.88 0.99 -3.44
N GLY A 308 13.59 0.00 -2.90
CA GLY A 308 14.54 -0.81 -3.66
C GLY A 308 13.87 -1.56 -4.81
N HIS A 309 12.66 -2.08 -4.60
CA HIS A 309 11.89 -2.77 -5.65
C HIS A 309 11.44 -1.81 -6.76
N LEU A 310 11.00 -0.61 -6.44
CA LEU A 310 10.70 0.41 -7.45
C LEU A 310 11.93 0.76 -8.29
N ALA A 311 13.07 0.99 -7.64
CA ALA A 311 14.32 1.26 -8.33
C ALA A 311 14.75 0.08 -9.22
N SER A 312 14.56 -1.16 -8.77
CA SER A 312 14.83 -2.37 -9.53
C SER A 312 13.99 -2.44 -10.80
N LEU A 313 12.67 -2.26 -10.70
CA LEU A 313 11.76 -2.31 -11.85
C LEU A 313 12.05 -1.19 -12.86
N LEU A 314 12.30 0.02 -12.41
CA LEU A 314 12.71 1.14 -13.28
C LEU A 314 14.03 0.84 -14.01
N THR A 315 14.99 0.25 -13.30
CA THR A 315 16.27 -0.14 -13.85
C THR A 315 16.14 -1.27 -14.86
N LEU A 316 15.29 -2.26 -14.58
CA LEU A 316 14.96 -3.35 -15.49
C LEU A 316 14.49 -2.84 -16.85
N MET A 317 13.55 -1.90 -16.85
CA MET A 317 12.89 -1.45 -18.09
C MET A 317 13.66 -0.41 -18.90
N LYS A 318 14.54 0.37 -18.26
CA LYS A 318 15.19 1.56 -18.86
C LYS A 318 15.98 1.34 -20.14
N GLY A 319 16.44 0.14 -20.43
CA GLY A 319 17.33 -0.15 -21.56
C GLY A 319 16.91 -1.35 -22.39
N GLN A 320 15.74 -1.93 -22.14
CA GLN A 320 15.24 -3.06 -22.91
C GLN A 320 14.71 -2.62 -24.29
N PRO A 321 14.99 -3.34 -25.37
CA PRO A 321 14.24 -3.21 -26.62
C PRO A 321 12.81 -3.69 -26.43
N LEU A 322 11.93 -3.32 -27.36
CA LEU A 322 10.53 -3.72 -27.32
C LEU A 322 10.36 -5.27 -27.43
N ALA A 323 9.16 -5.74 -27.21
CA ALA A 323 8.76 -7.13 -27.04
C ALA A 323 9.26 -7.74 -25.72
N TYR A 324 9.53 -9.02 -25.69
CA TYR A 324 9.96 -9.74 -24.50
C TYR A 324 11.44 -10.08 -24.56
N ASN A 325 12.15 -9.78 -23.49
CA ASN A 325 13.50 -10.26 -23.23
C ASN A 325 13.50 -11.07 -21.93
N LYS A 326 14.46 -11.99 -21.76
CA LYS A 326 14.56 -12.82 -20.54
C LYS A 326 14.69 -12.00 -19.27
N ASP A 327 15.21 -10.75 -19.38
CA ASP A 327 15.24 -9.73 -18.31
C ASP A 327 13.89 -9.57 -17.63
N ASN A 328 12.78 -9.63 -18.37
CA ASN A 328 11.43 -9.52 -17.83
C ASN A 328 11.05 -10.60 -16.82
N GLN A 329 11.85 -11.66 -16.65
CA GLN A 329 11.66 -12.60 -15.54
C GLN A 329 11.89 -11.94 -14.19
N GLU A 330 12.78 -10.94 -14.13
CA GLU A 330 13.16 -10.19 -12.93
C GLU A 330 12.08 -9.16 -12.49
N ASP A 331 10.98 -9.04 -13.21
CA ASP A 331 9.87 -8.17 -12.82
C ASP A 331 9.07 -8.75 -11.63
N LYS A 332 9.08 -10.07 -11.45
CA LYS A 332 8.17 -10.81 -10.57
C LYS A 332 8.56 -10.76 -9.11
N GLU A 333 9.81 -11.08 -8.78
CA GLU A 333 10.25 -11.13 -7.38
C GLU A 333 10.11 -9.78 -6.67
N PRO A 334 10.56 -8.64 -7.24
CA PRO A 334 10.34 -7.32 -6.64
C PRO A 334 8.85 -6.98 -6.49
N LEU A 335 8.03 -7.33 -7.48
CA LEU A 335 6.59 -7.09 -7.46
C LEU A 335 5.90 -7.93 -6.37
N PHE A 336 6.17 -9.22 -6.33
CA PHE A 336 5.56 -10.15 -5.37
C PHE A 336 5.92 -9.79 -3.93
N ASP A 337 7.18 -9.47 -3.69
CA ASP A 337 7.64 -9.06 -2.37
C ASP A 337 7.08 -7.69 -1.95
N THR A 338 6.88 -6.78 -2.89
CA THR A 338 6.18 -5.51 -2.64
C THR A 338 4.74 -5.76 -2.20
N VAL A 339 4.01 -6.62 -2.91
CA VAL A 339 2.62 -6.97 -2.58
C VAL A 339 2.56 -7.56 -1.17
N ASP A 340 3.36 -8.58 -0.86
CA ASP A 340 3.38 -9.22 0.46
C ASP A 340 3.71 -8.22 1.57
N THR A 341 4.74 -7.40 1.35
CA THR A 341 5.18 -6.39 2.32
C THR A 341 4.09 -5.38 2.63
N VAL A 342 3.39 -4.86 1.61
CA VAL A 342 2.32 -3.87 1.79
C VAL A 342 1.11 -4.48 2.46
N LEU A 343 0.65 -5.66 2.00
CA LEU A 343 -0.52 -6.33 2.58
C LEU A 343 -0.31 -6.64 4.06
N ASP A 344 0.84 -7.22 4.42
CA ASP A 344 1.13 -7.56 5.81
C ASP A 344 1.28 -6.31 6.69
N THR A 345 1.90 -5.26 6.15
CA THR A 345 2.04 -3.99 6.86
C THR A 345 0.67 -3.36 7.12
N LEU A 346 -0.22 -3.31 6.13
CA LEU A 346 -1.56 -2.74 6.31
C LEU A 346 -2.41 -3.57 7.28
N ARG A 347 -2.32 -4.90 7.24
CA ARG A 347 -3.02 -5.79 8.19
C ARG A 347 -2.59 -5.54 9.63
N ILE A 348 -1.28 -5.55 9.88
CA ILE A 348 -0.76 -5.37 11.25
C ILE A 348 -1.05 -3.96 11.78
N PHE A 349 -0.98 -2.92 10.96
CA PHE A 349 -1.30 -1.55 11.38
C PHE A 349 -2.77 -1.36 11.67
N THR A 350 -3.65 -2.01 10.91
CA THR A 350 -5.10 -2.02 11.17
C THR A 350 -5.42 -2.62 12.55
N ASP A 351 -4.82 -3.76 12.87
CA ASP A 351 -5.01 -4.43 14.18
C ASP A 351 -4.35 -3.61 15.31
N MET A 352 -3.14 -3.10 15.07
CA MET A 352 -2.40 -2.31 16.05
C MET A 352 -3.11 -1.00 16.43
N ALA A 353 -3.80 -0.35 15.50
CA ALA A 353 -4.55 0.89 15.79
C ALA A 353 -5.58 0.71 16.91
N GLY A 354 -6.23 -0.46 16.97
CA GLY A 354 -7.14 -0.83 18.07
C GLY A 354 -6.43 -1.08 19.41
N GLY A 355 -5.13 -1.33 19.39
CA GLY A 355 -4.30 -1.61 20.56
C GLY A 355 -3.52 -0.40 21.10
N ILE A 356 -3.73 0.79 20.56
CA ILE A 356 -3.11 2.04 21.04
C ILE A 356 -3.91 2.58 22.23
N THR A 357 -3.21 2.80 23.35
CA THR A 357 -3.73 3.46 24.53
C THR A 357 -3.16 4.88 24.60
N VAL A 358 -4.02 5.89 24.66
CA VAL A 358 -3.64 7.30 24.71
C VAL A 358 -3.49 7.74 26.16
N LYS A 359 -2.40 8.42 26.50
CA LYS A 359 -2.10 8.98 27.81
C LYS A 359 -2.42 10.49 27.79
N ALA A 360 -3.70 10.82 27.90
CA ALA A 360 -4.23 12.18 27.73
C ALA A 360 -3.60 13.19 28.69
N ASP A 361 -3.34 12.79 29.96
CA ASP A 361 -2.73 13.68 30.94
C ASP A 361 -1.31 14.08 30.57
N ASN A 362 -0.52 13.14 30.04
CA ASN A 362 0.84 13.41 29.56
C ASN A 362 0.84 14.35 28.34
N MET A 363 -0.07 14.13 27.41
CA MET A 363 -0.25 14.99 26.24
C MET A 363 -0.63 16.40 26.66
N ARG A 364 -1.60 16.53 27.59
CA ARG A 364 -2.03 17.81 28.11
C ARG A 364 -0.90 18.53 28.81
N ALA A 365 -0.18 17.87 29.71
CA ALA A 365 0.98 18.44 30.42
C ALA A 365 2.05 18.92 29.43
N ALA A 366 2.32 18.21 28.39
CA ALA A 366 3.26 18.61 27.32
C ALA A 366 2.74 19.84 26.53
N ALA A 367 1.43 19.94 26.30
CA ALA A 367 0.83 21.06 25.57
C ALA A 367 0.90 22.38 26.39
N LEU A 368 0.99 22.29 27.70
CA LEU A 368 1.22 23.47 28.59
C LEU A 368 2.69 23.94 28.62
N GLN A 369 3.60 23.11 28.09
CA GLN A 369 5.01 23.50 28.01
C GLN A 369 5.26 24.16 26.64
N GLY A 370 5.86 25.36 26.64
CA GLY A 370 6.25 26.07 25.43
C GLY A 370 5.25 27.11 24.93
N TYR A 371 4.39 27.59 25.80
CA TYR A 371 3.51 28.74 25.51
C TYR A 371 2.62 28.55 24.29
N ALA A 372 2.00 27.36 24.15
CA ALA A 372 1.26 26.94 22.98
C ALA A 372 0.09 27.88 22.59
N THR A 373 -0.39 28.70 23.52
CA THR A 373 -1.46 29.69 23.33
C THR A 373 -0.95 31.10 22.98
N ALA A 374 0.35 31.31 22.82
CA ALA A 374 0.92 32.62 22.50
C ALA A 374 0.35 33.22 21.20
N THR A 375 0.14 32.41 20.18
CA THR A 375 -0.50 32.86 18.92
C THR A 375 -1.94 33.30 19.15
N ASP A 376 -2.66 32.63 20.05
CA ASP A 376 -4.04 32.98 20.39
C ASP A 376 -4.12 34.34 21.09
N LEU A 377 -3.13 34.68 21.95
CA LEU A 377 -3.01 36.00 22.56
C LEU A 377 -2.74 37.08 21.49
N ALA A 378 -1.87 36.80 20.51
CA ALA A 378 -1.62 37.74 19.43
C ALA A 378 -2.88 37.99 18.59
N ASP A 379 -3.59 36.94 18.25
CA ASP A 379 -4.85 36.99 17.48
C ASP A 379 -5.95 37.76 18.30
N TYR A 380 -5.99 37.54 19.62
CA TYR A 380 -6.88 38.27 20.49
C TYR A 380 -6.62 39.78 20.43
N LEU A 381 -5.37 40.20 20.51
CA LEU A 381 -4.99 41.63 20.42
C LEU A 381 -5.31 42.20 19.04
N VAL A 382 -5.12 41.43 17.97
CA VAL A 382 -5.50 41.85 16.62
C VAL A 382 -7.02 42.08 16.52
N LYS A 383 -7.82 41.20 17.10
CA LYS A 383 -9.29 41.33 17.15
C LYS A 383 -9.73 42.55 17.96
N LYS A 384 -8.91 42.99 18.94
CA LYS A 384 -9.10 44.23 19.71
C LYS A 384 -8.58 45.47 18.96
N GLY A 385 -8.05 45.33 17.74
CA GLY A 385 -7.65 46.43 16.84
C GLY A 385 -6.13 46.73 16.82
N LEU A 386 -5.30 45.95 17.49
CA LEU A 386 -3.85 46.12 17.42
C LEU A 386 -3.30 45.56 16.11
N PRO A 387 -2.40 46.26 15.38
CA PRO A 387 -1.73 45.69 14.21
C PRO A 387 -0.99 44.40 14.57
N PHE A 388 -0.98 43.42 13.67
CA PHE A 388 -0.41 42.09 13.95
C PHE A 388 1.06 42.14 14.41
N ARG A 389 1.88 42.99 13.81
CA ARG A 389 3.30 43.14 14.24
C ARG A 389 3.43 43.64 15.68
N ASP A 390 2.63 44.59 16.06
CA ASP A 390 2.63 45.16 17.43
C ASP A 390 2.06 44.15 18.44
N ALA A 391 1.04 43.37 18.02
CA ALA A 391 0.51 42.27 18.80
C ALA A 391 1.57 41.17 19.03
N HIS A 392 2.29 40.80 17.98
CA HIS A 392 3.36 39.80 18.06
C HIS A 392 4.49 40.27 18.99
N GLU A 393 4.90 41.53 18.93
CA GLU A 393 5.93 42.09 19.80
C GLU A 393 5.47 42.10 21.26
N ALA A 394 4.24 42.55 21.55
CA ALA A 394 3.67 42.52 22.88
C ALA A 394 3.64 41.12 23.49
N VAL A 395 3.23 40.12 22.68
CA VAL A 395 3.21 38.72 23.12
C VAL A 395 4.61 38.15 23.30
N ALA A 396 5.57 38.52 22.47
CA ALA A 396 6.97 38.10 22.65
C ALA A 396 7.54 38.60 23.99
N HIS A 397 7.17 39.82 24.42
CA HIS A 397 7.53 40.36 25.75
C HIS A 397 6.82 39.58 26.86
N ALA A 398 5.54 39.25 26.72
CA ALA A 398 4.80 38.43 27.66
C ALA A 398 5.41 37.02 27.84
N VAL A 399 5.73 36.35 26.74
CA VAL A 399 6.40 35.05 26.77
C VAL A 399 7.76 35.12 27.49
N ARG A 400 8.56 36.14 27.20
CA ARG A 400 9.85 36.33 27.90
C ARG A 400 9.68 36.53 29.41
N ALA A 401 8.64 37.25 29.80
CA ALA A 401 8.34 37.45 31.23
C ALA A 401 7.88 36.14 31.90
N CYS A 402 7.05 35.33 31.19
CA CYS A 402 6.65 33.99 31.62
C CYS A 402 7.87 33.08 31.81
N ASP A 403 8.77 33.07 30.84
CA ASP A 403 9.99 32.26 30.88
C ASP A 403 10.86 32.59 32.07
N SER A 404 11.01 33.90 32.35
CA SER A 404 11.78 34.40 33.52
C SER A 404 11.11 34.07 34.86
N ALA A 405 9.77 34.00 34.90
CA ALA A 405 9.00 33.70 36.11
C ALA A 405 8.74 32.21 36.31
N GLY A 406 8.96 31.36 35.27
CA GLY A 406 8.67 29.92 35.27
C GLY A 406 7.17 29.61 35.35
N VAL A 407 6.32 30.44 34.72
CA VAL A 407 4.85 30.29 34.69
C VAL A 407 4.33 30.27 33.24
N ASP A 408 3.13 29.71 33.03
CA ASP A 408 2.44 29.80 31.74
C ASP A 408 1.74 31.14 31.54
N LEU A 409 1.41 31.52 30.31
CA LEU A 409 0.65 32.74 29.99
C LEU A 409 -0.71 32.81 30.72
N SER A 410 -1.36 31.66 30.89
CA SER A 410 -2.65 31.54 31.58
C SER A 410 -2.56 31.75 33.11
N GLU A 411 -1.36 31.66 33.67
CA GLU A 411 -1.10 31.81 35.10
C GLU A 411 -0.72 33.26 35.47
N MET A 412 -0.50 34.13 34.47
CA MET A 412 -0.22 35.57 34.74
C MET A 412 -1.46 36.29 35.23
N SER A 413 -1.24 37.27 36.13
CA SER A 413 -2.32 38.16 36.54
C SER A 413 -2.76 39.09 35.42
N LEU A 414 -4.04 39.48 35.42
CA LEU A 414 -4.58 40.45 34.44
C LEU A 414 -3.78 41.76 34.45
N GLU A 415 -3.35 42.21 35.63
CA GLU A 415 -2.55 43.43 35.76
C GLU A 415 -1.20 43.30 35.04
N THR A 416 -0.54 42.15 35.19
CA THR A 416 0.72 41.86 34.49
C THR A 416 0.53 41.79 32.98
N LEU A 417 -0.52 41.10 32.52
CA LEU A 417 -0.84 40.99 31.09
C LEU A 417 -1.17 42.36 30.48
N ARG A 418 -1.90 43.24 31.19
CA ARG A 418 -2.16 44.64 30.80
C ARG A 418 -0.90 45.48 30.65
N GLY A 419 0.16 45.13 31.38
CA GLY A 419 1.47 45.76 31.21
C GLY A 419 2.07 45.61 29.84
N PHE A 420 1.71 44.56 29.07
CA PHE A 420 2.16 44.32 27.69
C PHE A 420 1.24 44.98 26.66
N SER A 421 -0.06 45.07 26.93
CA SER A 421 -1.01 45.84 26.13
C SER A 421 -2.23 46.25 26.95
N PRO A 422 -2.61 47.52 26.95
CA PRO A 422 -3.79 48.00 27.66
C PRO A 422 -5.11 47.49 27.09
N LEU A 423 -5.09 46.88 25.89
CA LEU A 423 -6.24 46.25 25.24
C LEU A 423 -6.62 44.91 25.88
N ILE A 424 -5.78 44.37 26.76
CA ILE A 424 -6.07 43.09 27.42
C ILE A 424 -7.12 43.31 28.52
N GLU A 425 -8.21 42.56 28.39
CA GLU A 425 -9.32 42.53 29.31
C GLU A 425 -9.49 41.16 29.96
N ASP A 426 -10.42 41.00 30.88
CA ASP A 426 -10.63 39.77 31.65
C ASP A 426 -11.00 38.56 30.77
N ASP A 427 -11.58 38.80 29.60
CA ASP A 427 -11.94 37.78 28.60
C ASP A 427 -10.72 37.04 27.97
N VAL A 428 -9.49 37.56 28.18
CA VAL A 428 -8.25 36.93 27.71
C VAL A 428 -8.04 35.52 28.29
N PHE A 429 -8.48 35.29 29.54
CA PHE A 429 -8.27 34.00 30.19
C PHE A 429 -9.03 32.84 29.48
N ALA A 430 -10.15 33.14 28.83
CA ALA A 430 -10.84 32.14 28.00
C ALA A 430 -10.00 31.76 26.74
N VAL A 431 -9.24 32.69 26.20
CA VAL A 431 -8.37 32.52 25.04
C VAL A 431 -7.10 31.75 25.38
N LEU A 432 -6.56 31.99 26.59
CA LEU A 432 -5.29 31.39 27.03
C LEU A 432 -5.42 29.96 27.54
N THR A 433 -6.62 29.39 27.61
CA THR A 433 -6.79 27.97 27.90
C THR A 433 -6.50 27.11 26.65
N LEU A 434 -6.01 25.90 26.87
CA LEU A 434 -5.83 24.92 25.73
C LEU A 434 -7.16 24.65 25.04
N GLU A 435 -8.25 24.51 25.78
CA GLU A 435 -9.61 24.32 25.28
C GLU A 435 -10.08 25.49 24.43
N GLY A 436 -9.86 26.72 24.90
CA GLY A 436 -10.19 27.94 24.17
C GLY A 436 -9.45 28.05 22.86
N SER A 437 -8.14 27.77 22.88
CA SER A 437 -7.28 27.74 21.72
C SER A 437 -7.77 26.73 20.67
N VAL A 438 -8.02 25.48 21.07
CA VAL A 438 -8.52 24.43 20.17
C VAL A 438 -9.91 24.77 19.64
N ALA A 439 -10.85 25.21 20.51
CA ALA A 439 -12.22 25.53 20.12
C ALA A 439 -12.32 26.72 19.15
N ALA A 440 -11.41 27.67 19.23
CA ALA A 440 -11.38 28.84 18.36
C ALA A 440 -11.10 28.52 16.89
N ARG A 441 -10.50 27.35 16.61
CA ARG A 441 -10.16 26.88 15.25
C ARG A 441 -11.30 26.10 14.59
N ASP A 442 -12.51 26.69 14.64
CA ASP A 442 -13.77 26.12 14.18
C ASP A 442 -14.07 26.48 12.70
N HIS A 443 -13.19 26.05 11.81
CA HIS A 443 -13.37 26.14 10.35
C HIS A 443 -13.07 24.78 9.72
N VAL A 444 -13.47 24.57 8.48
CA VAL A 444 -13.22 23.30 7.77
C VAL A 444 -11.71 23.02 7.76
N GLY A 445 -11.32 21.84 8.27
CA GLY A 445 -9.92 21.45 8.42
C GLY A 445 -9.25 21.96 9.71
N GLY A 446 -9.94 22.73 10.53
CA GLY A 446 -9.47 23.16 11.85
C GLY A 446 -9.55 22.04 12.90
N THR A 447 -8.85 22.25 14.03
CA THR A 447 -8.73 21.25 15.11
C THR A 447 -9.86 21.28 16.13
N ALA A 448 -10.84 22.18 16.01
CA ALA A 448 -11.97 22.24 16.95
C ALA A 448 -12.72 20.89 16.99
N PRO A 449 -13.13 20.41 18.20
CA PRO A 449 -13.76 19.10 18.36
C PRO A 449 -14.99 18.86 17.47
N ASN A 450 -15.80 19.90 17.20
CA ASN A 450 -16.94 19.78 16.27
C ASN A 450 -16.49 19.61 14.81
N GLN A 451 -15.36 20.18 14.38
CA GLN A 451 -14.80 19.98 13.05
C GLN A 451 -14.19 18.56 12.93
N VAL A 452 -13.55 18.08 13.99
CA VAL A 452 -13.04 16.70 14.05
C VAL A 452 -14.21 15.70 13.91
N ARG A 453 -15.32 15.91 14.61
CA ARG A 453 -16.53 15.07 14.47
C ARG A 453 -17.08 15.09 13.04
N LYS A 454 -17.21 16.28 12.42
CA LYS A 454 -17.64 16.39 11.02
C LYS A 454 -16.71 15.66 10.05
N ALA A 455 -15.40 15.72 10.28
CA ALA A 455 -14.42 14.99 9.48
C ALA A 455 -14.56 13.47 9.66
N ILE A 456 -14.81 12.98 10.88
CA ILE A 456 -15.12 11.58 11.17
C ILE A 456 -16.37 11.13 10.40
N GLU A 457 -17.46 11.88 10.48
CA GLU A 457 -18.71 11.59 9.76
C GLU A 457 -18.49 11.51 8.25
N ARG A 458 -17.74 12.45 7.69
CA ARG A 458 -17.38 12.47 6.25
C ARG A 458 -16.60 11.20 5.85
N VAL A 459 -15.57 10.82 6.62
CA VAL A 459 -14.78 9.61 6.35
C VAL A 459 -15.65 8.37 6.44
N ARG A 460 -16.49 8.24 7.46
CA ARG A 460 -17.43 7.11 7.58
C ARG A 460 -18.39 7.02 6.40
N GLY A 461 -18.80 8.16 5.83
CA GLY A 461 -19.60 8.21 4.61
C GLY A 461 -18.87 7.70 3.37
N GLN A 462 -17.56 7.91 3.30
CA GLN A 462 -16.70 7.42 2.20
C GLN A 462 -16.37 5.93 2.30
N LEU A 463 -16.37 5.35 3.50
CA LEU A 463 -16.01 3.95 3.75
C LEU A 463 -17.21 2.99 3.63
N LYS A 464 -18.43 3.50 3.49
CA LYS A 464 -19.65 2.71 3.19
C LYS A 464 -19.73 2.38 1.71
#